data_5b359c84944129526c96e745ad366c12
#
_entry.id   5b359c84944129526c96e745ad366c12
#
_cell.length_a   1.000
_cell.length_b   1.000
_cell.length_c   1.000
_cell.angle_alpha   90.00
_cell.angle_beta   90.00
_cell.angle_gamma   90.00
#
_symmetry.space_group_name_H-M   'P 1'
#
loop_
_entity.id
_entity.type
_entity.pdbx_description
1 polymer ?
#
loop_
_entity_poly.entity_id
_entity_poly.type
_entity_poly.pdbx_seq_one_letter_code
_entity_poly.pdbx_strand_id
1 'polypeptide(L)'
;MGRIISKIVADSNYKIEQFNQTEIDSVESLITTKTDKKGKKVYYVKCQIRDKDIKLTDEELVRQLYINKLISEYNYPKDKMKLEYSVSFGLEKKRADIVIFDKSATTSPYIIVELKKPKLKDGKEQLKSYCNATGAPIGVWTNGGQISFYHRKDPNFFEDLPNIPTYDEKLSDILSKRWTIDDFISKDKLITEKKSLKDLILEMEDEVLANAGVDVFEEVFKLIFTKLYDEMESGRNTTRHLEFRNYGDTETELKDKIQKLFDKAKNKWDGVFSEDAKILLSPSHLSVCVSSLQDVKLFNSNLDVVDDAFEYLMSKSSKGEKGQYFTPRYVIDMCVKMLNPKADETMIDPASGFRVIIMTQANSQVNTRVLELLSKFKIKKMNRWCAV
;
A
#
# COMPACT_ATOMS: atom_id res chain seq x y z
N MET A 1 -33.93 11.60 12.44
CA MET A 1 -33.58 12.41 11.24
C MET A 1 -32.33 11.82 10.62
N GLY A 2 -32.37 11.43 9.33
CA GLY A 2 -31.17 10.91 8.68
C GLY A 2 -30.11 12.01 8.60
N ARG A 3 -28.88 11.67 8.94
CA ARG A 3 -27.72 12.59 8.93
C ARG A 3 -27.49 13.17 7.55
N ILE A 4 -27.14 14.44 7.45
CA ILE A 4 -26.94 15.15 6.18
C ILE A 4 -25.73 14.56 5.44
N ILE A 5 -24.63 14.32 6.16
CA ILE A 5 -23.41 13.69 5.59
C ILE A 5 -23.75 12.33 5.00
N SER A 6 -24.51 11.48 5.72
CA SER A 6 -24.90 10.15 5.21
C SER A 6 -25.68 10.22 3.90
N LYS A 7 -26.50 11.28 3.71
CA LYS A 7 -27.23 11.51 2.45
C LYS A 7 -26.30 11.93 1.32
N ILE A 8 -25.38 12.87 1.60
CA ILE A 8 -24.39 13.31 0.60
C ILE A 8 -23.51 12.14 0.17
N VAL A 9 -23.05 11.32 1.12
CA VAL A 9 -22.22 10.14 0.85
C VAL A 9 -23.00 9.09 0.06
N ALA A 10 -24.27 8.84 0.38
CA ALA A 10 -25.10 7.87 -0.34
C ALA A 10 -25.36 8.28 -1.81
N ASP A 11 -25.58 9.58 -2.04
CA ASP A 11 -25.86 10.10 -3.38
C ASP A 11 -24.61 10.21 -4.28
N SER A 12 -23.41 10.21 -3.70
CA SER A 12 -22.17 10.55 -4.41
C SER A 12 -21.19 9.39 -4.62
N ASN A 13 -21.50 8.16 -4.17
CA ASN A 13 -20.54 7.06 -4.09
C ASN A 13 -19.26 7.41 -3.31
N TYR A 14 -19.35 8.32 -2.35
CA TYR A 14 -18.27 8.77 -1.50
C TYR A 14 -17.90 7.70 -0.49
N LYS A 15 -16.60 7.42 -0.41
CA LYS A 15 -16.05 6.66 0.69
C LYS A 15 -15.29 7.64 1.60
N ILE A 16 -15.72 7.74 2.85
CA ILE A 16 -15.07 8.55 3.90
C ILE A 16 -14.50 7.65 4.99
N GLU A 17 -14.03 6.46 4.59
CA GLU A 17 -13.59 5.37 5.48
C GLU A 17 -12.39 5.74 6.36
N GLN A 18 -11.64 6.78 6.00
CA GLN A 18 -10.52 7.28 6.82
C GLN A 18 -10.97 8.09 8.05
N PHE A 19 -12.26 8.39 8.17
CA PHE A 19 -12.79 9.19 9.28
C PHE A 19 -13.65 8.32 10.19
N ASN A 20 -13.42 8.43 11.49
CA ASN A 20 -14.21 7.73 12.48
C ASN A 20 -15.56 8.45 12.71
N GLN A 21 -16.50 7.76 13.40
CA GLN A 21 -17.84 8.29 13.60
C GLN A 21 -17.86 9.59 14.42
N THR A 22 -16.95 9.74 15.37
CA THR A 22 -16.84 10.96 16.21
C THR A 22 -16.41 12.17 15.37
N GLU A 23 -15.45 11.98 14.44
CA GLU A 23 -15.02 13.01 13.51
C GLU A 23 -16.15 13.43 12.56
N ILE A 24 -16.89 12.46 12.04
CA ILE A 24 -18.05 12.70 11.18
C ILE A 24 -19.13 13.48 11.95
N ASP A 25 -19.46 13.08 13.17
CA ASP A 25 -20.47 13.73 14.00
C ASP A 25 -20.08 15.15 14.38
N SER A 26 -18.80 15.39 14.63
CA SER A 26 -18.26 16.72 14.90
C SER A 26 -18.51 17.66 13.72
N VAL A 27 -18.19 17.24 12.48
CA VAL A 27 -18.42 18.05 11.29
C VAL A 27 -19.92 18.16 10.96
N GLU A 28 -20.72 17.11 11.17
CA GLU A 28 -22.18 17.13 10.98
C GLU A 28 -22.83 18.24 11.83
N SER A 29 -22.35 18.46 13.07
CA SER A 29 -22.85 19.50 13.96
C SER A 29 -22.63 20.94 13.44
N LEU A 30 -21.68 21.12 12.52
CA LEU A 30 -21.35 22.40 11.91
C LEU A 30 -22.16 22.68 10.62
N ILE A 31 -23.01 21.74 10.19
CA ILE A 31 -23.77 21.85 8.95
C ILE A 31 -25.11 22.57 9.22
N THR A 32 -25.38 23.57 8.41
CA THR A 32 -26.65 24.33 8.38
C THR A 32 -27.34 24.16 7.04
N THR A 33 -28.67 24.21 7.06
CA THR A 33 -29.47 24.13 5.82
C THR A 33 -30.10 25.50 5.53
N LYS A 34 -29.89 26.02 4.33
CA LYS A 34 -30.54 27.25 3.82
C LYS A 34 -31.37 26.88 2.59
N THR A 35 -32.45 27.62 2.36
CA THR A 35 -33.26 27.44 1.17
C THR A 35 -32.86 28.51 0.15
N ASP A 36 -32.58 28.13 -1.08
CA ASP A 36 -32.25 29.06 -2.16
C ASP A 36 -33.51 29.79 -2.70
N LYS A 37 -33.29 30.75 -3.60
CA LYS A 37 -34.37 31.52 -4.22
C LYS A 37 -35.36 30.67 -5.06
N LYS A 38 -35.00 29.41 -5.35
CA LYS A 38 -35.81 28.45 -6.12
C LYS A 38 -36.48 27.40 -5.22
N GLY A 39 -36.43 27.57 -3.88
CA GLY A 39 -37.00 26.63 -2.92
C GLY A 39 -36.16 25.35 -2.67
N LYS A 40 -34.96 25.26 -3.28
CA LYS A 40 -34.09 24.10 -3.10
C LYS A 40 -33.28 24.23 -1.82
N LYS A 41 -33.19 23.13 -1.05
CA LYS A 41 -32.32 23.04 0.14
C LYS A 41 -30.86 23.04 -0.29
N VAL A 42 -30.06 23.91 0.28
CA VAL A 42 -28.61 24.02 0.07
C VAL A 42 -27.95 23.90 1.43
N TYR A 43 -26.94 23.06 1.53
CA TYR A 43 -26.19 22.81 2.74
C TYR A 43 -24.98 23.74 2.82
N TYR A 44 -24.70 24.23 4.01
CA TYR A 44 -23.54 25.04 4.33
C TYR A 44 -22.85 24.44 5.55
N VAL A 45 -21.55 24.54 5.62
CA VAL A 45 -20.74 24.13 6.77
C VAL A 45 -20.00 25.34 7.32
N LYS A 46 -19.98 25.48 8.63
CA LYS A 46 -19.16 26.49 9.29
C LYS A 46 -17.69 26.09 9.21
N CYS A 47 -16.90 26.81 8.40
CA CYS A 47 -15.49 26.53 8.23
C CYS A 47 -14.72 26.78 9.52
N GLN A 48 -14.05 25.75 10.05
CA GLN A 48 -13.36 25.79 11.34
C GLN A 48 -12.14 26.73 11.37
N ILE A 49 -11.56 27.04 10.20
CA ILE A 49 -10.38 27.90 10.06
C ILE A 49 -10.78 29.34 9.71
N ARG A 50 -11.77 29.52 8.80
CA ARG A 50 -12.19 30.87 8.32
C ARG A 50 -13.31 31.47 9.13
N ASP A 51 -13.91 30.71 10.04
CA ASP A 51 -15.06 31.09 10.89
C ASP A 51 -16.26 31.67 10.10
N LYS A 52 -16.53 31.17 8.91
CA LYS A 52 -17.66 31.56 8.05
C LYS A 52 -18.34 30.36 7.42
N ASP A 53 -19.63 30.56 7.08
CA ASP A 53 -20.41 29.57 6.36
C ASP A 53 -19.92 29.43 4.92
N ILE A 54 -19.55 28.25 4.54
CA ILE A 54 -19.15 27.90 3.17
C ILE A 54 -20.15 26.89 2.62
N LYS A 55 -20.51 27.03 1.34
CA LYS A 55 -21.37 26.06 0.68
C LYS A 55 -20.74 24.69 0.72
N LEU A 56 -21.48 23.72 1.25
CA LEU A 56 -21.02 22.34 1.38
C LEU A 56 -21.05 21.68 0.00
N THR A 57 -19.86 21.51 -0.57
CA THR A 57 -19.60 20.69 -1.74
C THR A 57 -18.93 19.41 -1.27
N ASP A 58 -18.83 18.44 -2.13
CA ASP A 58 -18.19 17.16 -1.84
C ASP A 58 -16.72 17.36 -1.39
N GLU A 59 -15.99 18.21 -2.08
CA GLU A 59 -14.60 18.54 -1.75
C GLU A 59 -14.49 19.30 -0.43
N GLU A 60 -15.43 20.22 -0.18
CA GLU A 60 -15.47 20.95 1.08
C GLU A 60 -15.83 20.05 2.26
N LEU A 61 -16.64 19.02 2.05
CA LEU A 61 -16.90 18.00 3.07
C LEU A 61 -15.60 17.28 3.48
N VAL A 62 -14.83 16.79 2.50
CA VAL A 62 -13.54 16.16 2.77
C VAL A 62 -12.58 17.13 3.44
N ARG A 63 -12.56 18.40 3.00
CA ARG A 63 -11.73 19.45 3.59
C ARG A 63 -12.05 19.66 5.07
N GLN A 64 -13.33 19.80 5.43
CA GLN A 64 -13.71 20.02 6.83
C GLN A 64 -13.49 18.79 7.72
N LEU A 65 -13.70 17.60 7.19
CA LEU A 65 -13.38 16.35 7.90
C LEU A 65 -11.86 16.23 8.16
N TYR A 66 -11.04 16.57 7.15
CA TYR A 66 -9.60 16.50 7.32
C TYR A 66 -9.06 17.60 8.24
N ILE A 67 -9.61 18.81 8.17
CA ILE A 67 -9.30 19.89 9.13
C ILE A 67 -9.65 19.44 10.56
N ASN A 68 -10.83 18.84 10.74
CA ASN A 68 -11.21 18.33 12.06
C ASN A 68 -10.22 17.28 12.57
N LYS A 69 -9.79 16.37 11.72
CA LYS A 69 -8.77 15.36 12.03
C LYS A 69 -7.41 16.01 12.38
N LEU A 70 -6.97 17.01 11.64
CA LEU A 70 -5.75 17.77 11.95
C LEU A 70 -5.80 18.42 13.32
N ILE A 71 -6.97 18.91 13.74
CA ILE A 71 -7.15 19.55 15.05
C ILE A 71 -7.26 18.51 16.16
N SER A 72 -8.09 17.46 15.98
CA SER A 72 -8.45 16.53 17.05
C SER A 72 -7.44 15.40 17.25
N GLU A 73 -6.85 14.88 16.18
CA GLU A 73 -5.92 13.74 16.22
C GLU A 73 -4.46 14.21 16.20
N TYR A 74 -4.15 15.18 15.34
CA TYR A 74 -2.78 15.68 15.16
C TYR A 74 -2.46 16.92 16.00
N ASN A 75 -3.43 17.47 16.74
CA ASN A 75 -3.28 18.61 17.65
C ASN A 75 -2.79 19.91 16.99
N TYR A 76 -2.94 20.07 15.67
CA TYR A 76 -2.52 21.30 15.01
C TYR A 76 -3.43 22.48 15.38
N PRO A 77 -2.87 23.62 15.87
CA PRO A 77 -3.64 24.82 16.17
C PRO A 77 -4.22 25.44 14.88
N LYS A 78 -5.42 26.00 14.99
CA LYS A 78 -6.14 26.61 13.85
C LYS A 78 -5.39 27.79 13.23
N ASP A 79 -4.69 28.57 14.03
CA ASP A 79 -3.89 29.72 13.60
C ASP A 79 -2.65 29.33 12.78
N LYS A 80 -2.23 28.07 12.86
CA LYS A 80 -1.14 27.51 12.04
C LYS A 80 -1.60 27.02 10.68
N MET A 81 -2.89 27.07 10.37
CA MET A 81 -3.45 26.58 9.11
C MET A 81 -3.95 27.72 8.23
N LYS A 82 -3.69 27.62 6.92
CA LYS A 82 -4.29 28.47 5.91
C LYS A 82 -4.92 27.61 4.82
N LEU A 83 -6.10 28.03 4.35
CA LEU A 83 -6.84 27.36 3.28
C LEU A 83 -6.65 28.11 1.98
N GLU A 84 -6.60 27.36 0.87
CA GLU A 84 -6.42 27.89 -0.48
C GLU A 84 -5.22 28.85 -0.57
N TYR A 85 -4.10 28.36 -0.02
CA TYR A 85 -2.88 29.15 0.04
C TYR A 85 -2.26 29.28 -1.36
N SER A 86 -1.94 30.53 -1.74
CA SER A 86 -1.37 30.83 -3.06
C SER A 86 0.10 30.39 -3.12
N VAL A 87 0.39 29.45 -4.03
CA VAL A 87 1.75 29.00 -4.33
C VAL A 87 2.15 29.55 -5.69
N SER A 88 3.31 30.19 -5.77
CA SER A 88 3.82 30.82 -6.99
C SER A 88 4.76 29.89 -7.76
N PHE A 89 4.54 29.75 -9.05
CA PHE A 89 5.38 29.03 -10.01
C PHE A 89 5.83 30.02 -11.10
N GLY A 90 6.85 30.81 -10.80
CA GLY A 90 7.20 31.94 -11.67
C GLY A 90 6.04 32.92 -11.79
N LEU A 91 5.46 33.06 -12.98
CA LEU A 91 4.31 33.93 -13.25
C LEU A 91 2.96 33.29 -12.92
N GLU A 92 2.90 31.97 -12.83
CA GLU A 92 1.67 31.25 -12.49
C GLU A 92 1.43 31.20 -10.98
N LYS A 93 0.17 31.35 -10.57
CA LYS A 93 -0.23 31.16 -9.18
C LYS A 93 -1.27 30.05 -9.11
N LYS A 94 -1.00 29.04 -8.31
CA LYS A 94 -1.94 27.96 -8.00
C LYS A 94 -2.28 28.01 -6.52
N ARG A 95 -3.27 27.23 -6.08
CA ARG A 95 -3.73 27.23 -4.70
C ARG A 95 -3.64 25.85 -4.12
N ALA A 96 -2.92 25.70 -3.01
CA ALA A 96 -2.91 24.50 -2.19
C ALA A 96 -4.12 24.52 -1.24
N ASP A 97 -4.79 23.40 -1.07
CA ASP A 97 -6.05 23.33 -0.33
C ASP A 97 -5.89 23.66 1.15
N ILE A 98 -4.91 23.04 1.82
CA ILE A 98 -4.56 23.33 3.21
C ILE A 98 -3.05 23.44 3.32
N VAL A 99 -2.56 24.46 4.00
CA VAL A 99 -1.14 24.59 4.36
C VAL A 99 -1.02 24.75 5.87
N ILE A 100 -0.18 23.95 6.47
CA ILE A 100 0.17 24.04 7.88
C ILE A 100 1.59 24.64 7.97
N PHE A 101 1.74 25.66 8.80
CA PHE A 101 2.99 26.36 8.97
C PHE A 101 3.82 25.78 10.13
N ASP A 102 5.13 25.92 10.03
CA ASP A 102 6.07 25.51 11.05
C ASP A 102 5.79 26.18 12.40
N LYS A 103 6.12 25.49 13.52
CA LYS A 103 5.93 25.99 14.87
C LYS A 103 6.71 27.27 15.13
N SER A 104 7.97 27.28 14.72
CA SER A 104 8.92 28.36 14.98
C SER A 104 8.95 29.38 13.86
N ALA A 105 8.62 29.00 12.62
CA ALA A 105 8.64 29.85 11.44
C ALA A 105 7.25 29.97 10.82
N THR A 106 6.43 30.89 11.32
CA THR A 106 5.02 31.07 10.92
C THR A 106 4.79 31.44 9.46
N THR A 107 5.84 31.72 8.71
CA THR A 107 5.79 31.99 7.26
C THR A 107 6.28 30.82 6.41
N SER A 108 6.88 29.79 7.02
CA SER A 108 7.39 28.63 6.31
C SER A 108 6.38 27.50 6.29
N PRO A 109 5.87 27.09 5.11
CA PRO A 109 5.03 25.92 4.97
C PRO A 109 5.75 24.65 5.48
N TYR A 110 5.09 23.90 6.34
CA TYR A 110 5.60 22.65 6.91
C TYR A 110 4.91 21.44 6.32
N ILE A 111 3.56 21.49 6.22
CA ILE A 111 2.77 20.44 5.58
C ILE A 111 1.86 21.07 4.54
N ILE A 112 1.83 20.48 3.36
CA ILE A 112 0.85 20.83 2.31
C ILE A 112 -0.11 19.67 2.13
N VAL A 113 -1.40 19.97 2.15
CA VAL A 113 -2.46 18.99 1.88
C VAL A 113 -3.15 19.36 0.57
N GLU A 114 -3.24 18.38 -0.31
CA GLU A 114 -4.01 18.44 -1.54
C GLU A 114 -5.21 17.51 -1.45
N LEU A 115 -6.40 18.05 -1.65
CA LEU A 115 -7.65 17.31 -1.57
C LEU A 115 -8.21 17.06 -2.96
N LYS A 116 -8.76 15.90 -3.17
CA LYS A 116 -9.40 15.53 -4.44
C LYS A 116 -10.78 14.93 -4.21
N LYS A 117 -11.61 15.01 -5.23
CA LYS A 117 -12.89 14.30 -5.25
C LYS A 117 -12.63 12.79 -5.30
N PRO A 118 -13.48 11.96 -4.71
CA PRO A 118 -13.21 10.54 -4.47
C PRO A 118 -12.83 9.68 -5.67
N LYS A 119 -13.17 10.07 -6.88
CA LYS A 119 -12.86 9.30 -8.09
C LYS A 119 -11.58 9.74 -8.80
N LEU A 120 -10.97 10.85 -8.39
CA LEU A 120 -9.77 11.37 -9.03
C LEU A 120 -8.54 10.79 -8.35
N LYS A 121 -7.65 10.20 -9.16
CA LYS A 121 -6.35 9.66 -8.71
C LYS A 121 -5.21 10.64 -8.93
N ASP A 122 -5.42 11.65 -9.76
CA ASP A 122 -4.48 12.71 -10.10
C ASP A 122 -4.32 13.71 -8.95
N GLY A 123 -3.32 14.56 -9.04
CA GLY A 123 -3.02 15.58 -8.03
C GLY A 123 -1.84 15.25 -7.13
N LYS A 124 -1.30 14.02 -7.15
CA LYS A 124 -0.07 13.69 -6.42
C LYS A 124 1.12 14.47 -6.95
N GLU A 125 1.26 14.57 -8.27
CA GLU A 125 2.30 15.38 -8.92
C GLU A 125 2.09 16.89 -8.67
N GLN A 126 0.85 17.33 -8.60
CA GLN A 126 0.51 18.70 -8.21
C GLN A 126 0.95 18.99 -6.78
N LEU A 127 0.68 18.09 -5.84
CA LEU A 127 1.14 18.17 -4.45
C LEU A 127 2.67 18.25 -4.36
N LYS A 128 3.38 17.34 -5.05
CA LYS A 128 4.84 17.34 -5.09
C LYS A 128 5.39 18.67 -5.62
N SER A 129 4.78 19.20 -6.66
CA SER A 129 5.13 20.51 -7.22
C SER A 129 4.94 21.63 -6.18
N TYR A 130 3.85 21.60 -5.39
CA TYR A 130 3.63 22.58 -4.32
C TYR A 130 4.68 22.45 -3.20
N CYS A 131 5.02 21.24 -2.78
CA CYS A 131 6.07 21.02 -1.80
C CYS A 131 7.43 21.54 -2.29
N ASN A 132 7.76 21.32 -3.56
CA ASN A 132 9.00 21.82 -4.14
C ASN A 132 9.03 23.37 -4.20
N ALA A 133 7.94 23.99 -4.66
CA ALA A 133 7.85 25.45 -4.80
C ALA A 133 7.89 26.20 -3.45
N THR A 134 7.38 25.58 -2.39
CA THR A 134 7.29 26.20 -1.06
C THR A 134 8.40 25.79 -0.11
N GLY A 135 9.12 24.73 -0.42
CA GLY A 135 10.09 24.14 0.49
C GLY A 135 9.48 23.25 1.58
N ALA A 136 8.15 23.01 1.55
CA ALA A 136 7.49 22.18 2.55
C ALA A 136 8.06 20.75 2.57
N PRO A 137 8.49 20.23 3.74
CA PRO A 137 9.07 18.90 3.83
C PRO A 137 8.03 17.77 3.78
N ILE A 138 6.74 18.06 4.01
CA ILE A 138 5.69 17.05 4.08
C ILE A 138 4.57 17.40 3.12
N GLY A 139 4.14 16.40 2.35
CA GLY A 139 2.95 16.46 1.50
C GLY A 139 1.92 15.42 1.90
N VAL A 140 0.65 15.80 1.89
CA VAL A 140 -0.49 14.91 2.13
C VAL A 140 -1.43 14.99 0.94
N TRP A 141 -1.74 13.86 0.36
CA TRP A 141 -2.78 13.73 -0.65
C TRP A 141 -3.94 12.90 -0.11
N THR A 142 -5.17 13.38 -0.28
CA THR A 142 -6.35 12.61 0.11
C THR A 142 -7.56 12.92 -0.75
N ASN A 143 -8.41 11.93 -0.96
CA ASN A 143 -9.72 12.05 -1.59
C ASN A 143 -10.87 11.63 -0.66
N GLY A 144 -10.62 11.54 0.64
CA GLY A 144 -11.60 11.14 1.66
C GLY A 144 -11.67 9.63 1.91
N GLY A 145 -11.43 8.80 0.91
CA GLY A 145 -11.33 7.35 1.04
C GLY A 145 -9.88 6.84 1.05
N GLN A 146 -9.01 7.53 0.29
CA GLN A 146 -7.58 7.23 0.22
C GLN A 146 -6.76 8.37 0.80
N ILE A 147 -5.61 8.05 1.36
CA ILE A 147 -4.64 9.03 1.86
C ILE A 147 -3.22 8.56 1.57
N SER A 148 -2.34 9.50 1.23
CA SER A 148 -0.92 9.26 1.04
C SER A 148 -0.13 10.37 1.71
N PHE A 149 0.94 10.01 2.38
CA PHE A 149 1.84 10.92 3.05
C PHE A 149 3.22 10.84 2.42
N TYR A 150 3.83 11.99 2.16
CA TYR A 150 5.12 12.09 1.48
C TYR A 150 6.09 12.94 2.28
N HIS A 151 7.32 12.49 2.41
CA HIS A 151 8.46 13.29 2.83
C HIS A 151 9.25 13.74 1.59
N ARG A 152 9.45 15.05 1.45
CA ARG A 152 10.32 15.63 0.44
C ARG A 152 11.76 15.64 0.98
N LYS A 153 12.56 14.66 0.61
CA LYS A 153 13.96 14.52 1.04
C LYS A 153 14.86 15.54 0.33
N ASP A 154 14.70 15.65 -0.99
CA ASP A 154 15.37 16.63 -1.84
C ASP A 154 14.39 17.17 -2.88
N PRO A 155 14.69 18.28 -3.55
CA PRO A 155 13.89 18.70 -4.70
C PRO A 155 13.68 17.54 -5.67
N ASN A 156 12.41 17.26 -6.02
CA ASN A 156 11.99 16.18 -6.90
C ASN A 156 12.13 14.75 -6.35
N PHE A 157 12.60 14.55 -5.13
CA PHE A 157 12.67 13.23 -4.51
C PHE A 157 11.71 13.14 -3.30
N PHE A 158 10.74 12.22 -3.38
CA PHE A 158 9.71 12.02 -2.38
C PHE A 158 9.70 10.57 -1.89
N GLU A 159 9.71 10.39 -0.59
CA GLU A 159 9.57 9.10 0.09
C GLU A 159 8.19 9.01 0.74
N ASP A 160 7.60 7.82 0.78
CA ASP A 160 6.36 7.60 1.51
C ASP A 160 6.59 7.68 3.02
N LEU A 161 5.66 8.36 3.71
CA LEU A 161 5.60 8.38 5.16
C LEU A 161 4.49 7.44 5.67
N PRO A 162 4.66 6.83 6.84
CA PRO A 162 3.59 6.08 7.49
C PRO A 162 2.46 6.99 7.95
N ASN A 163 2.79 8.20 8.38
CA ASN A 163 1.87 9.22 8.88
C ASN A 163 2.57 10.59 8.89
N ILE A 164 1.82 11.65 9.20
CA ILE A 164 2.40 12.96 9.51
C ILE A 164 2.67 13.08 11.03
N PRO A 165 3.65 13.91 11.45
CA PRO A 165 3.85 14.16 12.87
C PRO A 165 2.65 14.91 13.48
N THR A 166 2.37 14.65 14.73
CA THR A 166 1.49 15.51 15.53
C THR A 166 2.15 16.87 15.78
N TYR A 167 1.39 17.84 16.28
CA TYR A 167 1.95 19.17 16.57
C TYR A 167 3.14 19.12 17.53
N ASP A 168 3.21 18.14 18.44
CA ASP A 168 4.27 18.00 19.43
C ASP A 168 5.43 17.12 18.99
N GLU A 169 5.25 16.33 17.93
CA GLU A 169 6.30 15.49 17.35
C GLU A 169 7.12 16.26 16.30
N LYS A 170 8.31 15.74 16.03
CA LYS A 170 9.17 16.19 14.92
C LYS A 170 9.07 15.21 13.76
N LEU A 171 9.35 15.69 12.55
CA LEU A 171 9.45 14.84 11.38
C LEU A 171 10.49 13.72 11.57
N SER A 172 11.61 13.98 12.26
CA SER A 172 12.61 12.97 12.61
C SER A 172 12.04 11.80 13.40
N ASP A 173 11.04 12.04 14.24
CA ASP A 173 10.44 11.00 15.06
C ASP A 173 9.60 10.06 14.19
N ILE A 174 8.90 10.61 13.19
CA ILE A 174 8.16 9.82 12.19
C ILE A 174 9.11 9.06 11.27
N LEU A 175 10.19 9.70 10.79
CA LEU A 175 11.17 9.06 9.92
C LEU A 175 11.91 7.91 10.60
N SER A 176 12.12 7.99 11.92
CA SER A 176 12.70 6.92 12.71
C SER A 176 11.71 5.81 13.06
N LYS A 177 10.40 6.07 12.94
CA LYS A 177 9.35 5.09 13.23
C LYS A 177 9.32 4.01 12.16
N ARG A 178 9.59 2.78 12.57
CA ARG A 178 9.52 1.62 11.70
C ARG A 178 8.10 1.06 11.68
N TRP A 179 7.65 0.62 10.52
CA TRP A 179 6.32 0.06 10.32
C TRP A 179 6.19 -1.30 10.99
N THR A 180 5.10 -1.46 11.74
CA THR A 180 4.61 -2.76 12.18
C THR A 180 3.63 -3.34 11.16
N ILE A 181 3.26 -4.60 11.35
CA ILE A 181 2.20 -5.22 10.51
C ILE A 181 0.84 -4.55 10.72
N ASP A 182 0.56 -4.04 11.92
CA ASP A 182 -0.69 -3.36 12.23
C ASP A 182 -0.77 -1.98 11.55
N ASP A 183 0.32 -1.22 11.52
CA ASP A 183 0.42 0.02 10.75
C ASP A 183 0.13 -0.27 9.25
N PHE A 184 0.72 -1.33 8.73
CA PHE A 184 0.57 -1.74 7.33
C PHE A 184 -0.88 -2.17 7.01
N ILE A 185 -1.51 -2.99 7.87
CA ILE A 185 -2.91 -3.40 7.72
C ILE A 185 -3.85 -2.19 7.77
N SER A 186 -3.57 -1.24 8.65
CA SER A 186 -4.36 -0.02 8.77
C SER A 186 -4.30 0.82 7.51
N LYS A 187 -3.10 1.00 6.92
CA LYS A 187 -2.92 1.67 5.63
C LYS A 187 -3.60 0.90 4.49
N ASP A 188 -3.45 -0.42 4.45
CA ASP A 188 -4.03 -1.28 3.40
C ASP A 188 -5.56 -1.19 3.34
N LYS A 189 -6.23 -1.06 4.50
CA LYS A 189 -7.69 -0.87 4.56
C LYS A 189 -8.16 0.46 3.96
N LEU A 190 -7.32 1.49 3.95
CA LEU A 190 -7.63 2.80 3.40
C LEU A 190 -7.48 2.87 1.88
N ILE A 191 -6.80 1.91 1.28
CA ILE A 191 -6.58 1.85 -0.17
C ILE A 191 -7.77 1.16 -0.82
N THR A 192 -8.63 1.94 -1.47
CA THR A 192 -9.85 1.44 -2.14
C THR A 192 -9.60 0.81 -3.50
N GLU A 193 -8.57 1.26 -4.21
CA GLU A 193 -8.18 0.68 -5.50
C GLU A 193 -6.73 0.20 -5.42
N LYS A 194 -6.58 -1.10 -5.28
CA LYS A 194 -5.26 -1.73 -5.27
C LYS A 194 -4.87 -2.07 -6.70
N LYS A 195 -3.64 -1.74 -7.08
CA LYS A 195 -3.04 -2.35 -8.27
C LYS A 195 -2.96 -3.85 -8.02
N SER A 196 -3.31 -4.65 -9.02
CA SER A 196 -3.09 -6.08 -8.90
C SER A 196 -1.58 -6.36 -8.81
N LEU A 197 -1.21 -7.42 -8.12
CA LEU A 197 0.20 -7.84 -8.06
C LEU A 197 0.77 -8.08 -9.46
N LYS A 198 -0.06 -8.57 -10.38
CA LYS A 198 0.26 -8.74 -11.80
C LYS A 198 0.62 -7.41 -12.48
N ASP A 199 -0.16 -6.35 -12.26
CA ASP A 199 0.11 -5.04 -12.86
C ASP A 199 1.43 -4.45 -12.33
N LEU A 200 1.72 -4.66 -11.05
CA LEU A 200 2.99 -4.23 -10.45
C LEU A 200 4.18 -5.01 -10.99
N ILE A 201 4.03 -6.30 -11.24
CA ILE A 201 5.06 -7.11 -11.87
C ILE A 201 5.31 -6.63 -13.30
N LEU A 202 4.26 -6.33 -14.06
CA LEU A 202 4.36 -5.77 -15.41
C LEU A 202 5.11 -4.43 -15.41
N GLU A 203 4.78 -3.53 -14.49
CA GLU A 203 5.48 -2.25 -14.34
C GLU A 203 6.97 -2.47 -14.01
N MET A 204 7.28 -3.36 -13.06
CA MET A 204 8.67 -3.68 -12.73
C MET A 204 9.43 -4.30 -13.92
N GLU A 205 8.79 -5.17 -14.72
CA GLU A 205 9.38 -5.73 -15.92
C GLU A 205 9.73 -4.64 -16.94
N ASP A 206 8.78 -3.75 -17.21
CA ASP A 206 8.94 -2.70 -18.21
C ASP A 206 9.98 -1.64 -17.80
N GLU A 207 9.97 -1.24 -16.53
CA GLU A 207 10.83 -0.15 -16.05
C GLU A 207 12.25 -0.60 -15.70
N VAL A 208 12.44 -1.81 -15.19
CA VAL A 208 13.70 -2.20 -14.54
C VAL A 208 14.23 -3.53 -15.03
N LEU A 209 13.40 -4.56 -15.05
CA LEU A 209 13.87 -5.93 -15.16
C LEU A 209 14.26 -6.32 -16.58
N ALA A 210 13.66 -5.71 -17.60
CA ALA A 210 13.99 -5.95 -19.00
C ALA A 210 15.47 -5.66 -19.32
N ASN A 211 16.08 -4.73 -18.60
CA ASN A 211 17.46 -4.28 -18.81
C ASN A 211 18.45 -4.79 -17.73
N ALA A 212 17.98 -5.56 -16.76
CA ALA A 212 18.80 -5.99 -15.63
C ALA A 212 19.75 -7.16 -15.93
N GLY A 213 19.58 -7.83 -17.08
CA GLY A 213 20.42 -8.96 -17.48
C GLY A 213 20.30 -10.21 -16.58
N VAL A 214 19.17 -10.34 -15.87
CA VAL A 214 18.86 -11.44 -14.94
C VAL A 214 17.58 -12.15 -15.36
N ASP A 215 17.34 -13.36 -14.83
CA ASP A 215 16.06 -14.03 -15.00
C ASP A 215 14.99 -13.28 -14.19
N VAL A 216 14.12 -12.59 -14.92
CA VAL A 216 13.06 -11.74 -14.34
C VAL A 216 12.13 -12.55 -13.42
N PHE A 217 11.74 -13.75 -13.88
CA PHE A 217 10.85 -14.63 -13.10
C PHE A 217 11.48 -15.00 -11.77
N GLU A 218 12.75 -15.45 -11.81
CA GLU A 218 13.46 -15.89 -10.61
C GLU A 218 13.65 -14.75 -9.61
N GLU A 219 14.01 -13.56 -10.06
CA GLU A 219 14.22 -12.41 -9.19
C GLU A 219 12.91 -11.91 -8.57
N VAL A 220 11.86 -11.76 -9.35
CA VAL A 220 10.53 -11.38 -8.82
C VAL A 220 10.02 -12.41 -7.83
N PHE A 221 10.20 -13.71 -8.12
CA PHE A 221 9.81 -14.79 -7.21
C PHE A 221 10.56 -14.69 -5.87
N LYS A 222 11.88 -14.46 -5.90
CA LYS A 222 12.68 -14.24 -4.68
C LYS A 222 12.15 -13.07 -3.86
N LEU A 223 11.81 -11.95 -4.49
CA LEU A 223 11.32 -10.76 -3.80
C LEU A 223 9.94 -10.97 -3.17
N ILE A 224 9.01 -11.55 -3.91
CA ILE A 224 7.67 -11.87 -3.40
C ILE A 224 7.76 -12.84 -2.21
N PHE A 225 8.60 -13.84 -2.33
CA PHE A 225 8.79 -14.84 -1.28
C PHE A 225 9.43 -14.24 -0.01
N THR A 226 10.40 -13.35 -0.19
CA THR A 226 11.03 -12.61 0.89
C THR A 226 10.01 -11.72 1.62
N LYS A 227 9.17 -11.03 0.86
CA LYS A 227 8.13 -10.17 1.42
C LYS A 227 7.05 -10.96 2.16
N LEU A 228 6.59 -12.08 1.59
CA LEU A 228 5.65 -12.98 2.27
C LEU A 228 6.20 -13.49 3.60
N TYR A 229 7.49 -13.85 3.64
CA TYR A 229 8.15 -14.24 4.87
C TYR A 229 8.12 -13.11 5.92
N ASP A 230 8.48 -11.90 5.52
CA ASP A 230 8.51 -10.75 6.40
C ASP A 230 7.14 -10.42 7.00
N GLU A 231 6.11 -10.37 6.17
CA GLU A 231 4.72 -10.13 6.61
C GLU A 231 4.22 -11.24 7.53
N MET A 232 4.53 -12.51 7.23
CA MET A 232 4.13 -13.66 8.03
C MET A 232 4.78 -13.65 9.43
N GLU A 233 6.09 -13.42 9.49
CA GLU A 233 6.79 -13.37 10.78
C GLU A 233 6.36 -12.14 11.60
N SER A 234 6.07 -11.01 10.95
CA SER A 234 5.51 -9.83 11.63
C SER A 234 4.06 -10.05 12.07
N GLY A 235 3.28 -10.87 11.35
CA GLY A 235 1.94 -11.28 11.80
C GLY A 235 1.95 -12.20 13.03
N ARG A 236 3.02 -12.97 13.23
CA ARG A 236 3.21 -13.79 14.44
C ARG A 236 3.70 -13.00 15.64
N ASN A 237 4.44 -11.93 15.39
CA ASN A 237 4.94 -11.00 16.40
C ASN A 237 4.64 -9.57 15.96
N THR A 238 3.52 -9.03 16.41
CA THR A 238 3.04 -7.70 16.01
C THR A 238 3.93 -6.54 16.43
N THR A 239 4.87 -6.77 17.36
CA THR A 239 5.89 -5.78 17.75
C THR A 239 7.10 -5.77 16.80
N ARG A 240 7.21 -6.78 15.93
CA ARG A 240 8.28 -6.84 14.93
C ARG A 240 8.02 -5.83 13.82
N HIS A 241 9.05 -5.09 13.45
CA HIS A 241 8.99 -4.18 12.33
C HIS A 241 9.17 -4.92 11.00
N LEU A 242 8.45 -4.45 9.96
CA LEU A 242 8.61 -4.93 8.61
C LEU A 242 10.02 -4.58 8.10
N GLU A 243 10.76 -5.57 7.64
CA GLU A 243 12.12 -5.40 7.10
C GLU A 243 12.12 -5.23 5.57
N PHE A 244 11.08 -5.75 4.86
CA PHE A 244 10.95 -5.59 3.42
C PHE A 244 10.41 -4.19 3.08
N ARG A 245 11.21 -3.18 3.35
CA ARG A 245 10.88 -1.79 3.14
C ARG A 245 12.13 -0.91 3.12
N ASN A 246 12.12 0.15 2.32
CA ASN A 246 13.15 1.19 2.38
C ASN A 246 12.76 2.21 3.47
N TYR A 247 13.63 2.39 4.44
CA TYR A 247 13.50 3.38 5.53
C TYR A 247 14.50 4.54 5.40
N GLY A 248 14.89 4.88 4.17
CA GLY A 248 15.97 5.83 3.91
C GLY A 248 17.35 5.17 3.87
N ASP A 249 17.39 3.85 3.74
CA ASP A 249 18.62 3.11 3.50
C ASP A 249 19.21 3.51 2.14
N THR A 250 20.52 3.55 2.03
CA THR A 250 21.17 3.63 0.72
C THR A 250 20.87 2.36 -0.10
N GLU A 251 20.98 2.45 -1.42
CA GLU A 251 20.69 1.30 -2.30
C GLU A 251 21.51 0.04 -1.92
N THR A 252 22.75 0.23 -1.49
CA THR A 252 23.63 -0.87 -1.04
C THR A 252 23.17 -1.44 0.29
N GLU A 253 22.87 -0.60 1.27
CA GLU A 253 22.36 -1.04 2.57
C GLU A 253 21.02 -1.76 2.43
N LEU A 254 20.13 -1.23 1.57
CA LEU A 254 18.86 -1.87 1.25
C LEU A 254 19.09 -3.26 0.65
N LYS A 255 20.02 -3.40 -0.31
CA LYS A 255 20.36 -4.69 -0.91
C LYS A 255 20.85 -5.69 0.13
N ASP A 256 21.76 -5.30 1.00
CA ASP A 256 22.27 -6.15 2.06
C ASP A 256 21.17 -6.57 3.05
N LYS A 257 20.26 -5.65 3.38
CA LYS A 257 19.12 -5.92 4.24
C LYS A 257 18.16 -6.93 3.62
N ILE A 258 17.77 -6.72 2.37
CA ILE A 258 16.85 -7.62 1.65
C ILE A 258 17.49 -8.98 1.38
N GLN A 259 18.79 -9.03 1.07
CA GLN A 259 19.51 -10.30 0.94
C GLN A 259 19.49 -11.10 2.26
N LYS A 260 19.78 -10.47 3.40
CA LYS A 260 19.70 -11.12 4.71
C LYS A 260 18.29 -11.63 5.03
N LEU A 261 17.28 -10.87 4.64
CA LEU A 261 15.89 -11.26 4.81
C LEU A 261 15.52 -12.45 3.92
N PHE A 262 16.00 -12.45 2.67
CA PHE A 262 15.86 -13.58 1.75
C PHE A 262 16.54 -14.84 2.29
N ASP A 263 17.74 -14.74 2.86
CA ASP A 263 18.44 -15.87 3.46
C ASP A 263 17.65 -16.47 4.64
N LYS A 264 17.03 -15.62 5.47
CA LYS A 264 16.10 -16.08 6.53
C LYS A 264 14.90 -16.82 5.94
N ALA A 265 14.29 -16.27 4.89
CA ALA A 265 13.14 -16.88 4.20
C ALA A 265 13.52 -18.24 3.57
N LYS A 266 14.68 -18.30 2.90
CA LYS A 266 15.22 -19.52 2.31
C LYS A 266 15.44 -20.61 3.35
N ASN A 267 16.02 -20.29 4.51
CA ASN A 267 16.22 -21.22 5.62
C ASN A 267 14.91 -21.69 6.25
N LYS A 268 13.88 -20.85 6.26
CA LYS A 268 12.55 -21.21 6.78
C LYS A 268 11.85 -22.24 5.90
N TRP A 269 12.02 -22.12 4.59
CA TRP A 269 11.37 -22.96 3.58
C TRP A 269 12.42 -23.71 2.76
N ASP A 270 13.09 -24.63 3.42
CA ASP A 270 14.11 -25.47 2.81
C ASP A 270 13.61 -26.20 1.56
N GLY A 271 14.43 -26.24 0.54
CA GLY A 271 14.16 -26.91 -0.73
C GLY A 271 13.33 -26.11 -1.74
N VAL A 272 12.94 -24.85 -1.46
CA VAL A 272 12.30 -23.95 -2.44
C VAL A 272 13.35 -23.34 -3.35
N PHE A 273 14.45 -22.88 -2.79
CA PHE A 273 15.60 -22.33 -3.51
C PHE A 273 16.83 -23.20 -3.32
N SER A 274 17.80 -23.12 -4.22
CA SER A 274 19.11 -23.72 -4.01
C SER A 274 19.86 -23.05 -2.85
N GLU A 275 20.76 -23.75 -2.21
CA GLU A 275 21.53 -23.23 -1.06
C GLU A 275 22.32 -21.96 -1.42
N ASP A 276 22.84 -21.90 -2.63
CA ASP A 276 23.61 -20.79 -3.18
C ASP A 276 22.78 -19.66 -3.78
N ALA A 277 21.43 -19.78 -3.80
CA ALA A 277 20.55 -18.76 -4.36
C ALA A 277 20.72 -17.42 -3.67
N LYS A 278 20.91 -16.37 -4.48
CA LYS A 278 21.08 -14.96 -4.08
C LYS A 278 20.23 -14.06 -4.94
N ILE A 279 19.95 -12.86 -4.46
CA ILE A 279 19.34 -11.80 -5.23
C ILE A 279 20.42 -11.20 -6.16
N LEU A 280 20.23 -11.34 -7.46
CA LEU A 280 21.19 -10.92 -8.48
C LEU A 280 20.98 -9.48 -8.97
N LEU A 281 19.84 -8.86 -8.65
CA LEU A 281 19.55 -7.47 -9.00
C LEU A 281 20.66 -6.53 -8.51
N SER A 282 20.97 -5.51 -9.31
CA SER A 282 21.83 -4.40 -8.86
C SER A 282 21.16 -3.65 -7.69
N PRO A 283 21.92 -2.93 -6.85
CA PRO A 283 21.34 -2.16 -5.76
C PRO A 283 20.24 -1.19 -6.23
N SER A 284 20.44 -0.49 -7.34
CA SER A 284 19.46 0.45 -7.91
C SER A 284 18.20 -0.26 -8.40
N HIS A 285 18.32 -1.35 -9.15
CA HIS A 285 17.18 -2.12 -9.63
C HIS A 285 16.37 -2.72 -8.46
N LEU A 286 17.06 -3.25 -7.45
CA LEU A 286 16.41 -3.77 -6.25
C LEU A 286 15.63 -2.67 -5.50
N SER A 287 16.20 -1.48 -5.38
CA SER A 287 15.54 -0.35 -4.71
C SER A 287 14.21 0.00 -5.36
N VAL A 288 14.16 0.03 -6.70
CA VAL A 288 12.92 0.26 -7.46
C VAL A 288 11.91 -0.86 -7.21
N CYS A 289 12.33 -2.12 -7.33
CA CYS A 289 11.44 -3.27 -7.10
C CYS A 289 10.89 -3.31 -5.66
N VAL A 290 11.71 -3.00 -4.66
CA VAL A 290 11.27 -2.91 -3.26
C VAL A 290 10.26 -1.78 -3.11
N SER A 291 10.50 -0.61 -3.69
CA SER A 291 9.59 0.54 -3.64
C SER A 291 8.22 0.23 -4.24
N SER A 292 8.18 -0.52 -5.35
CA SER A 292 6.93 -0.94 -5.98
C SER A 292 6.15 -1.97 -5.14
N LEU A 293 6.86 -2.88 -4.46
CA LEU A 293 6.24 -3.97 -3.70
C LEU A 293 5.94 -3.62 -2.24
N GLN A 294 6.71 -2.71 -1.61
CA GLN A 294 6.65 -2.48 -0.16
C GLN A 294 5.26 -2.08 0.35
N ASP A 295 4.46 -1.41 -0.46
CA ASP A 295 3.12 -0.93 -0.10
C ASP A 295 1.98 -1.89 -0.47
N VAL A 296 2.30 -3.06 -1.02
CA VAL A 296 1.33 -4.09 -1.39
C VAL A 296 1.30 -5.17 -0.33
N LYS A 297 0.16 -5.39 0.31
CA LYS A 297 0.00 -6.47 1.28
C LYS A 297 -0.20 -7.80 0.56
N LEU A 298 0.67 -8.77 0.83
CA LEU A 298 0.62 -10.10 0.24
C LEU A 298 0.03 -11.14 1.19
N PHE A 299 0.41 -11.12 2.46
CA PHE A 299 -0.04 -12.10 3.44
C PHE A 299 -1.49 -11.86 3.86
N ASN A 300 -2.34 -12.90 3.83
CA ASN A 300 -3.79 -12.82 4.04
C ASN A 300 -4.52 -11.84 3.09
N SER A 301 -3.90 -11.43 1.99
CA SER A 301 -4.63 -10.90 0.85
C SER A 301 -5.34 -12.05 0.14
N ASN A 302 -6.31 -11.73 -0.73
CA ASN A 302 -6.96 -12.77 -1.52
C ASN A 302 -5.88 -13.55 -2.29
N LEU A 303 -5.72 -14.84 -2.01
CA LEU A 303 -4.68 -15.69 -2.59
C LEU A 303 -4.80 -15.77 -4.14
N ASP A 304 -6.00 -15.53 -4.68
CA ASP A 304 -6.22 -15.45 -6.12
C ASP A 304 -5.31 -14.39 -6.78
N VAL A 305 -5.04 -13.28 -6.09
CA VAL A 305 -4.16 -12.20 -6.59
C VAL A 305 -2.71 -12.65 -6.69
N VAL A 306 -2.25 -13.42 -5.72
CA VAL A 306 -0.88 -13.97 -5.70
C VAL A 306 -0.75 -15.06 -6.74
N ASP A 307 -1.75 -15.93 -6.85
CA ASP A 307 -1.79 -17.00 -7.83
C ASP A 307 -1.83 -16.47 -9.27
N ASP A 308 -2.68 -15.47 -9.56
CA ASP A 308 -2.74 -14.83 -10.88
C ASP A 308 -1.40 -14.21 -11.29
N ALA A 309 -0.69 -13.63 -10.35
CA ALA A 309 0.63 -13.06 -10.58
C ALA A 309 1.68 -14.14 -10.89
N PHE A 310 1.66 -15.25 -10.15
CA PHE A 310 2.54 -16.39 -10.42
C PHE A 310 2.20 -17.08 -11.75
N GLU A 311 0.93 -17.27 -12.06
CA GLU A 311 0.50 -17.85 -13.34
C GLU A 311 0.96 -16.99 -14.53
N TYR A 312 0.88 -15.65 -14.39
CA TYR A 312 1.39 -14.72 -15.38
C TYR A 312 2.92 -14.85 -15.57
N LEU A 313 3.69 -14.80 -14.50
CA LEU A 313 5.15 -14.93 -14.54
C LEU A 313 5.57 -16.25 -15.17
N MET A 314 4.90 -17.33 -14.80
CA MET A 314 5.20 -18.66 -15.31
C MET A 314 4.84 -18.82 -16.80
N SER A 315 3.74 -18.21 -17.26
CA SER A 315 3.36 -18.24 -18.66
C SER A 315 4.39 -17.57 -19.57
N LYS A 316 5.11 -16.58 -19.05
CA LYS A 316 6.23 -15.93 -19.77
C LYS A 316 7.52 -16.76 -19.75
N SER A 317 7.88 -17.34 -18.61
CA SER A 317 9.05 -18.18 -18.48
C SER A 317 8.97 -19.44 -19.36
N SER A 318 7.76 -20.01 -19.50
CA SER A 318 7.56 -21.21 -20.33
C SER A 318 7.65 -20.95 -21.84
N LYS A 319 7.57 -19.70 -22.29
CA LYS A 319 7.80 -19.33 -23.70
C LYS A 319 9.28 -19.29 -24.10
N GLY A 320 10.19 -19.34 -23.13
CA GLY A 320 11.64 -19.42 -23.33
C GLY A 320 12.19 -20.78 -22.87
N GLU A 321 12.51 -21.64 -23.80
CA GLU A 321 13.43 -22.81 -23.74
C GLU A 321 13.10 -24.04 -22.88
N LYS A 322 12.14 -24.07 -21.95
CA LYS A 322 11.98 -25.25 -21.05
C LYS A 322 10.64 -26.00 -21.12
N GLY A 323 9.74 -25.65 -22.02
CA GLY A 323 8.56 -26.50 -22.36
C GLY A 323 7.71 -26.99 -21.16
N GLN A 324 7.73 -26.32 -20.03
CA GLN A 324 6.93 -26.71 -18.87
C GLN A 324 5.52 -26.15 -19.02
N TYR A 325 4.54 -27.05 -19.18
CA TYR A 325 3.13 -26.72 -19.22
C TYR A 325 2.53 -26.82 -17.82
N PHE A 326 1.72 -25.82 -17.46
CA PHE A 326 0.99 -25.83 -16.20
C PHE A 326 -0.36 -26.52 -16.37
N THR A 327 -0.75 -27.27 -15.35
CA THR A 327 -2.10 -27.78 -15.27
C THR A 327 -3.06 -26.63 -15.00
N PRO A 328 -4.04 -26.37 -15.86
CA PRO A 328 -5.00 -25.29 -15.65
C PRO A 328 -5.69 -25.38 -14.29
N ARG A 329 -5.87 -24.24 -13.61
CA ARG A 329 -6.40 -24.17 -12.24
C ARG A 329 -7.74 -24.90 -12.08
N TYR A 330 -8.65 -24.75 -13.01
CA TYR A 330 -9.95 -25.44 -12.97
C TYR A 330 -9.82 -26.98 -12.96
N VAL A 331 -8.78 -27.53 -13.58
CA VAL A 331 -8.46 -28.97 -13.51
C VAL A 331 -7.97 -29.34 -12.14
N ILE A 332 -7.09 -28.51 -11.55
CA ILE A 332 -6.57 -28.70 -10.19
C ILE A 332 -7.72 -28.66 -9.18
N ASP A 333 -8.58 -27.64 -9.26
CA ASP A 333 -9.75 -27.48 -8.40
C ASP A 333 -10.71 -28.68 -8.52
N MET A 334 -10.90 -29.18 -9.73
CA MET A 334 -11.68 -30.38 -9.96
C MET A 334 -11.06 -31.60 -9.28
N CYS A 335 -9.77 -31.82 -9.47
CA CYS A 335 -9.04 -32.94 -8.85
C CYS A 335 -9.09 -32.86 -7.32
N VAL A 336 -8.83 -31.69 -6.73
CA VAL A 336 -8.88 -31.48 -5.28
C VAL A 336 -10.30 -31.73 -4.74
N LYS A 337 -11.34 -31.25 -5.41
CA LYS A 337 -12.73 -31.49 -5.02
C LYS A 337 -13.10 -32.98 -5.12
N MET A 338 -12.62 -33.65 -6.15
CA MET A 338 -12.86 -35.10 -6.32
C MET A 338 -12.14 -35.95 -5.27
N LEU A 339 -10.91 -35.60 -4.94
CA LEU A 339 -10.09 -36.31 -3.92
C LEU A 339 -10.58 -36.00 -2.51
N ASN A 340 -11.10 -34.78 -2.28
CA ASN A 340 -11.58 -34.30 -0.98
C ASN A 340 -10.62 -34.65 0.19
N PRO A 341 -9.31 -34.34 0.09
CA PRO A 341 -8.30 -34.80 1.04
C PRO A 341 -8.53 -34.18 2.41
N LYS A 342 -8.31 -34.97 3.46
CA LYS A 342 -8.43 -34.56 4.86
C LYS A 342 -7.08 -34.15 5.42
N ALA A 343 -7.08 -33.40 6.54
CA ALA A 343 -5.88 -32.83 7.13
C ALA A 343 -4.83 -33.86 7.63
N ASP A 344 -5.23 -35.10 7.85
CA ASP A 344 -4.41 -36.21 8.34
C ASP A 344 -4.01 -37.20 7.23
N GLU A 345 -4.44 -36.98 6.01
CA GLU A 345 -4.12 -37.84 4.87
C GLU A 345 -2.78 -37.43 4.23
N THR A 346 -2.03 -38.41 3.76
CA THR A 346 -0.81 -38.21 2.98
C THR A 346 -1.13 -38.27 1.50
N MET A 347 -0.82 -37.21 0.76
CA MET A 347 -1.00 -37.16 -0.67
C MET A 347 0.33 -37.27 -1.40
N ILE A 348 0.36 -38.04 -2.47
CA ILE A 348 1.51 -38.18 -3.36
C ILE A 348 1.08 -37.70 -4.74
N ASP A 349 1.81 -36.75 -5.29
CA ASP A 349 1.72 -36.36 -6.67
C ASP A 349 2.97 -36.83 -7.43
N PRO A 350 2.90 -37.92 -8.19
CA PRO A 350 4.06 -38.49 -8.90
C PRO A 350 4.52 -37.64 -10.08
N ALA A 351 3.70 -36.69 -10.53
CA ALA A 351 3.97 -35.79 -11.65
C ALA A 351 4.01 -34.32 -11.25
N SER A 352 4.27 -34.06 -9.99
CA SER A 352 4.31 -32.72 -9.39
C SER A 352 5.39 -31.85 -10.03
N GLY A 353 5.07 -31.23 -11.15
CA GLY A 353 5.93 -30.25 -11.80
C GLY A 353 6.09 -29.01 -10.92
N PHE A 354 5.04 -28.21 -10.79
CA PHE A 354 4.97 -27.10 -9.84
C PHE A 354 3.87 -27.37 -8.79
N ARG A 355 4.11 -27.09 -7.51
CA ARG A 355 3.29 -27.52 -6.35
C ARG A 355 1.93 -26.82 -6.22
N VAL A 356 1.16 -26.71 -7.30
CA VAL A 356 -0.09 -25.95 -7.33
C VAL A 356 -1.23 -26.64 -6.56
N ILE A 357 -1.27 -27.98 -6.55
CA ILE A 357 -2.30 -28.77 -5.83
C ILE A 357 -2.29 -28.50 -4.33
N ILE A 358 -1.09 -28.38 -3.74
CA ILE A 358 -0.94 -28.14 -2.30
C ILE A 358 -1.40 -26.74 -1.91
N MET A 359 -1.21 -25.75 -2.77
CA MET A 359 -1.63 -24.38 -2.54
C MET A 359 -3.16 -24.22 -2.58
N THR A 360 -3.84 -24.94 -3.47
CA THR A 360 -5.30 -24.87 -3.62
C THR A 360 -6.04 -25.52 -2.45
N GLN A 361 -5.50 -26.59 -1.89
CA GLN A 361 -6.08 -27.25 -0.70
C GLN A 361 -6.04 -26.34 0.53
N ALA A 362 -5.04 -25.53 0.65
CA ALA A 362 -4.87 -24.58 1.75
C ALA A 362 -5.96 -23.49 1.78
N ASN A 363 -6.54 -23.14 0.64
CA ASN A 363 -7.59 -22.13 0.52
C ASN A 363 -8.97 -22.61 1.02
N SER A 364 -9.22 -23.91 1.08
CA SER A 364 -10.57 -24.39 1.30
C SER A 364 -11.03 -24.48 2.75
N GLN A 365 -10.13 -24.47 3.77
CA GLN A 365 -10.55 -24.65 5.15
C GLN A 365 -9.76 -23.94 6.29
N VAL A 366 -8.55 -23.40 6.14
CA VAL A 366 -7.82 -22.89 7.33
C VAL A 366 -6.85 -21.76 7.03
N ASN A 367 -7.15 -20.55 7.49
CA ASN A 367 -6.31 -19.35 7.41
C ASN A 367 -5.01 -19.37 8.26
N THR A 368 -4.71 -20.42 9.00
CA THR A 368 -3.55 -20.43 9.93
C THR A 368 -2.62 -21.65 9.79
N ARG A 369 -3.02 -22.70 9.09
CA ARG A 369 -2.27 -23.98 9.00
C ARG A 369 -1.48 -24.22 7.72
N VAL A 370 -1.62 -23.36 6.72
CA VAL A 370 -1.05 -23.58 5.38
C VAL A 370 0.47 -23.63 5.41
N LEU A 371 1.11 -22.76 6.16
CA LEU A 371 2.56 -22.70 6.25
C LEU A 371 3.13 -23.76 7.21
N GLU A 372 2.37 -24.19 8.22
CA GLU A 372 2.72 -25.35 9.05
C GLU A 372 2.65 -26.66 8.27
N LEU A 373 1.70 -26.80 7.35
CA LEU A 373 1.59 -27.97 6.47
C LEU A 373 2.77 -28.05 5.49
N LEU A 374 3.20 -26.93 4.91
CA LEU A 374 4.41 -26.90 4.06
C LEU A 374 5.68 -27.34 4.81
N SER A 375 5.77 -27.09 6.13
CA SER A 375 6.89 -27.52 6.97
C SER A 375 6.79 -28.99 7.45
N LYS A 376 5.56 -29.54 7.51
CA LYS A 376 5.30 -30.93 7.96
C LYS A 376 5.35 -31.95 6.82
N PHE A 377 5.12 -31.54 5.57
CA PHE A 377 5.32 -32.41 4.43
C PHE A 377 6.81 -32.55 4.13
N LYS A 378 7.48 -33.52 4.75
CA LYS A 378 8.75 -34.06 4.29
C LYS A 378 8.52 -34.68 2.90
N ILE A 379 8.60 -33.86 1.87
CA ILE A 379 8.64 -34.37 0.51
C ILE A 379 10.03 -34.99 0.35
N LYS A 380 10.13 -36.28 0.49
CA LYS A 380 11.31 -37.04 0.02
C LYS A 380 11.44 -36.72 -1.47
N LYS A 381 12.47 -35.96 -1.83
CA LYS A 381 12.91 -35.82 -3.21
C LYS A 381 13.14 -37.20 -3.78
N MET A 382 12.26 -37.73 -4.57
CA MET A 382 12.63 -38.76 -5.55
C MET A 382 13.34 -38.03 -6.71
N ASN A 383 14.58 -37.60 -6.45
CA ASN A 383 15.55 -37.29 -7.48
C ASN A 383 16.03 -38.60 -8.09
N ARG A 384 15.33 -39.07 -9.11
CA ARG A 384 15.85 -40.01 -10.13
C ARG A 384 14.66 -40.54 -10.91
N TRP A 385 14.37 -39.94 -11.99
CA TRP A 385 13.57 -40.49 -13.13
C TRP A 385 12.92 -39.34 -13.91
N CYS A 386 13.73 -38.48 -14.47
CA CYS A 386 13.39 -37.70 -15.65
C CYS A 386 14.72 -37.36 -16.36
N ALA A 387 15.35 -38.40 -16.85
CA ALA A 387 16.36 -38.32 -17.89
C ALA A 387 16.01 -39.45 -18.88
N VAL A 388 15.09 -39.16 -19.79
CA VAL A 388 14.99 -39.68 -21.14
C VAL A 388 14.25 -38.62 -21.96
#